data_9ae5db3c60ec0ced1e705f842ef9fec4
#
_entry.id   9ae5db3c60ec0ced1e705f842ef9fec4
#
_cell.length_a   1.000
_cell.length_b   1.000
_cell.length_c   1.000
_cell.angle_alpha   90.00
_cell.angle_beta   90.00
_cell.angle_gamma   90.00
#
_symmetry.space_group_name_H-M   'P 1'
#
loop_
_entity.id
_entity.type
_entity.pdbx_description
1 polymer ?
#
loop_
_entity_poly.entity_id
_entity_poly.type
_entity_poly.pdbx_seq_one_letter_code
_entity_poly.pdbx_strand_id
1 'polypeptide(L)'
;MSMTAARGAGRRAALAIGAVAVVAAAAACGASSSGTNESNGKALTNTTVLLDWFPNPDHIALYLAQKNGDFTAQGLKVTFQSPSNSTDALKLVSLGQVPLAISYEPETITAGTQGLNVTAVGAMVPTSLNSLIISGKSGVTSPAGLAGKTIGTDGDPVSAQMLKAVLKKYHLTLSQIKLVTVNEGLVPAMVTGKVAAIISGYRNIEAIQLAALGLHPRVYPVSTQGVPQYDELVIIANKKKLATDAAYRTMVREFLAGLGKGAAAAQASPAAALAAISPVAKGYTPAMLKKMVYATAPLLHNSAGFGAMSVAQWQSFANWMKSDGLITKPVQASSVVDPNLVPKSGS
;
A
#
# COMPACT_ATOMS: atom_id res chain seq x y z
N MET A 1 21.05 -60.84 -10.96
CA MET A 1 22.25 -60.90 -11.84
C MET A 1 23.00 -59.59 -11.59
N SER A 2 23.98 -59.72 -10.82
CA SER A 2 25.43 -59.76 -10.95
C SER A 2 26.00 -58.35 -11.08
N MET A 3 26.51 -57.81 -9.99
CA MET A 3 27.93 -57.76 -9.57
C MET A 3 28.86 -57.11 -10.62
N THR A 4 29.55 -56.03 -10.34
CA THR A 4 30.89 -56.13 -9.78
C THR A 4 31.41 -54.77 -9.27
N ALA A 5 32.15 -54.86 -8.16
CA ALA A 5 32.96 -53.82 -7.54
C ALA A 5 34.37 -53.77 -8.14
N ALA A 6 35.04 -52.63 -8.05
CA ALA A 6 36.50 -52.58 -8.08
C ALA A 6 37.07 -51.51 -7.13
N ARG A 7 37.91 -51.98 -6.23
CA ARG A 7 38.75 -51.26 -5.26
C ARG A 7 40.11 -50.88 -5.90
N GLY A 8 40.78 -49.89 -5.30
CA GLY A 8 42.22 -49.66 -5.43
C GLY A 8 42.59 -48.31 -4.85
N ALA A 9 43.06 -48.24 -3.61
CA ALA A 9 44.43 -48.16 -3.12
C ALA A 9 45.20 -46.93 -3.66
N GLY A 10 45.63 -45.95 -2.97
CA GLY A 10 46.33 -45.81 -1.72
C GLY A 10 47.78 -45.38 -2.01
N ARG A 11 48.21 -44.17 -1.64
CA ARG A 11 49.61 -43.89 -1.33
C ARG A 11 49.76 -42.63 -0.45
N ARG A 12 50.43 -42.87 0.69
CA ARG A 12 50.91 -41.85 1.65
C ARG A 12 52.34 -41.41 1.22
N ALA A 13 52.72 -40.18 1.46
CA ALA A 13 54.06 -39.68 1.80
C ALA A 13 53.93 -38.15 2.04
N ALA A 14 54.20 -37.62 3.11
CA ALA A 14 55.31 -37.48 4.07
C ALA A 14 55.88 -36.05 4.04
N LEU A 15 55.92 -35.50 5.22
CA LEU A 15 56.48 -34.25 5.76
C LEU A 15 57.69 -33.62 5.02
N ALA A 16 57.72 -32.25 5.05
CA ALA A 16 58.95 -31.52 5.26
C ALA A 16 58.66 -30.20 6.00
N ILE A 17 59.27 -30.08 7.17
CA ILE A 17 59.37 -28.92 8.05
C ILE A 17 60.46 -28.02 7.54
N GLY A 18 60.24 -26.73 7.42
CA GLY A 18 61.28 -25.72 7.16
C GLY A 18 60.93 -24.41 7.89
N ALA A 19 61.67 -24.19 8.98
CA ALA A 19 61.62 -22.97 9.77
C ALA A 19 62.66 -21.96 9.32
N VAL A 20 62.57 -20.72 9.84
CA VAL A 20 63.57 -19.58 9.89
C VAL A 20 63.44 -18.62 8.69
N ALA A 21 63.31 -17.30 8.82
CA ALA A 21 63.87 -16.34 9.76
C ALA A 21 63.12 -15.00 9.74
N VAL A 22 63.13 -14.35 10.88
CA VAL A 22 62.76 -12.96 11.12
C VAL A 22 63.75 -12.02 10.48
N VAL A 23 63.29 -11.01 9.71
CA VAL A 23 64.03 -9.76 9.51
C VAL A 23 63.11 -8.58 9.74
N ALA A 24 63.35 -7.85 10.80
CA ALA A 24 62.78 -6.54 11.07
C ALA A 24 63.53 -5.50 10.25
N ALA A 25 62.84 -4.70 9.48
CA ALA A 25 63.35 -3.43 8.95
C ALA A 25 62.27 -2.36 9.13
N ALA A 26 62.52 -1.46 10.08
CA ALA A 26 61.82 -0.20 10.23
C ALA A 26 62.36 0.80 9.21
N ALA A 27 61.51 1.41 8.42
CA ALA A 27 61.78 2.69 7.74
C ALA A 27 60.51 3.46 7.51
N ALA A 28 60.53 4.59 8.06
CA ALA A 28 59.80 5.84 8.15
C ALA A 28 58.97 6.32 6.94
N CYS A 29 57.85 6.99 7.33
CA CYS A 29 57.26 8.21 6.79
C CYS A 29 56.91 8.27 5.30
N GLY A 30 55.60 8.17 5.06
CA GLY A 30 54.92 8.67 3.88
C GLY A 30 53.46 8.87 4.20
N ALA A 31 53.10 10.05 4.76
CA ALA A 31 51.70 10.42 4.97
C ALA A 31 51.02 10.66 3.61
N SER A 32 50.32 9.67 3.12
CA SER A 32 49.32 9.85 2.05
C SER A 32 47.96 9.69 2.70
N SER A 33 47.29 10.79 2.95
CA SER A 33 45.93 10.86 3.37
C SER A 33 45.01 10.39 2.24
N SER A 34 44.89 9.08 2.09
CA SER A 34 43.73 8.50 1.40
C SER A 34 42.56 8.52 2.39
N GLY A 35 41.70 9.52 2.21
CA GLY A 35 40.42 9.57 2.91
C GLY A 35 39.64 8.32 2.63
N THR A 36 39.73 7.35 3.53
CA THR A 36 38.75 6.28 3.65
C THR A 36 37.52 6.95 4.21
N ASN A 37 36.53 7.20 3.30
CA ASN A 37 35.14 7.35 3.71
C ASN A 37 34.74 6.05 4.41
N GLU A 38 35.01 5.93 5.68
CA GLU A 38 34.33 4.99 6.56
C GLU A 38 32.89 5.49 6.69
N SER A 39 32.03 5.10 5.74
CA SER A 39 30.61 5.04 6.00
C SER A 39 30.46 4.03 7.15
N ASN A 40 30.03 4.51 8.30
CA ASN A 40 29.63 3.72 9.46
C ASN A 40 28.54 2.75 9.00
N GLY A 41 28.90 1.56 8.50
CA GLY A 41 28.03 0.57 7.91
C GLY A 41 27.23 -0.17 8.98
N LYS A 42 26.31 0.54 9.65
CA LYS A 42 25.25 -0.14 10.41
C LYS A 42 24.46 -1.01 9.41
N ALA A 43 24.43 -2.32 9.67
CA ALA A 43 23.68 -3.24 8.82
C ALA A 43 22.21 -2.80 8.73
N LEU A 44 21.70 -2.70 7.48
CA LEU A 44 20.33 -2.27 7.25
C LEU A 44 19.35 -3.35 7.73
N THR A 45 18.26 -2.93 8.37
CA THR A 45 17.16 -3.82 8.75
C THR A 45 16.32 -4.14 7.52
N ASN A 46 16.26 -5.42 7.14
CA ASN A 46 15.39 -5.86 6.05
C ASN A 46 13.93 -5.75 6.47
N THR A 47 13.12 -5.07 5.66
CA THR A 47 11.71 -4.82 5.93
C THR A 47 10.89 -5.07 4.67
N THR A 48 9.93 -6.00 4.75
CA THR A 48 8.97 -6.25 3.66
C THR A 48 7.69 -5.49 3.93
N VAL A 49 7.18 -4.81 2.91
CA VAL A 49 5.86 -4.17 2.90
C VAL A 49 5.00 -4.86 1.86
N LEU A 50 3.92 -5.48 2.30
CA LEU A 50 2.92 -6.04 1.39
C LEU A 50 2.05 -4.90 0.88
N LEU A 51 2.01 -4.72 -0.45
CA LEU A 51 1.12 -3.77 -1.09
C LEU A 51 -0.33 -4.26 -1.00
N ASP A 52 -1.29 -3.35 -1.17
CA ASP A 52 -2.72 -3.68 -1.30
C ASP A 52 -3.07 -4.23 -2.68
N TRP A 53 -2.29 -3.83 -3.70
CA TRP A 53 -2.47 -4.19 -5.09
C TRP A 53 -1.14 -4.28 -5.84
N PHE A 54 -1.18 -4.55 -7.14
CA PHE A 54 -0.01 -4.39 -7.99
C PHE A 54 0.46 -2.94 -7.98
N PRO A 55 1.79 -2.69 -8.22
CA PRO A 55 2.33 -1.34 -8.25
C PRO A 55 1.54 -0.42 -9.20
N ASN A 56 1.02 0.67 -8.65
CA ASN A 56 0.15 1.62 -9.33
C ASN A 56 0.43 3.04 -8.82
N PRO A 57 -0.19 4.09 -9.39
CA PRO A 57 0.05 5.48 -8.98
C PRO A 57 -0.16 5.80 -7.51
N ASP A 58 -0.95 5.07 -6.76
CA ASP A 58 -1.16 5.33 -5.32
C ASP A 58 0.08 4.97 -4.48
N HIS A 59 1.02 4.21 -5.05
CA HIS A 59 2.29 3.81 -4.43
C HIS A 59 3.45 4.77 -4.71
N ILE A 60 3.23 5.93 -5.36
CA ILE A 60 4.31 6.85 -5.78
C ILE A 60 5.21 7.31 -4.63
N ALA A 61 4.65 7.50 -3.42
CA ALA A 61 5.42 7.88 -2.24
C ALA A 61 6.44 6.78 -1.85
N LEU A 62 6.03 5.52 -1.89
CA LEU A 62 6.86 4.36 -1.56
C LEU A 62 8.04 4.20 -2.53
N TYR A 63 7.75 4.20 -3.83
CA TYR A 63 8.78 4.01 -4.85
C TYR A 63 9.71 5.22 -4.98
N LEU A 64 9.22 6.43 -4.72
CA LEU A 64 10.07 7.61 -4.70
C LEU A 64 10.97 7.64 -3.46
N ALA A 65 10.45 7.30 -2.27
CA ALA A 65 11.25 7.14 -1.07
C ALA A 65 12.37 6.10 -1.25
N GLN A 66 12.05 4.97 -1.88
CA GLN A 66 13.03 3.93 -2.19
C GLN A 66 14.10 4.45 -3.16
N LYS A 67 13.69 5.11 -4.24
CA LYS A 67 14.60 5.65 -5.26
C LYS A 67 15.53 6.74 -4.69
N ASN A 68 15.02 7.57 -3.81
CA ASN A 68 15.79 8.64 -3.16
C ASN A 68 16.72 8.13 -2.06
N GLY A 69 16.59 6.87 -1.63
CA GLY A 69 17.32 6.33 -0.49
C GLY A 69 16.77 6.77 0.87
N ASP A 70 15.55 7.29 0.93
CA ASP A 70 14.95 7.80 2.17
C ASP A 70 14.79 6.69 3.23
N PHE A 71 14.47 5.46 2.83
CA PHE A 71 14.45 4.30 3.72
C PHE A 71 15.84 3.87 4.18
N THR A 72 16.82 3.88 3.28
CA THR A 72 18.21 3.56 3.60
C THR A 72 18.79 4.55 4.60
N ALA A 73 18.47 5.83 4.46
CA ALA A 73 18.84 6.87 5.41
C ALA A 73 18.22 6.67 6.81
N GLN A 74 17.14 5.91 6.91
CA GLN A 74 16.53 5.48 8.17
C GLN A 74 17.06 4.11 8.67
N GLY A 75 18.06 3.54 8.00
CA GLY A 75 18.60 2.23 8.38
C GLY A 75 17.79 1.02 7.87
N LEU A 76 16.90 1.21 6.90
CA LEU A 76 16.03 0.17 6.37
C LEU A 76 16.39 -0.22 4.94
N LYS A 77 16.35 -1.52 4.64
CA LYS A 77 16.29 -2.07 3.30
C LYS A 77 14.86 -2.56 3.05
N VAL A 78 14.06 -1.72 2.41
CA VAL A 78 12.64 -2.00 2.16
C VAL A 78 12.46 -2.78 0.86
N THR A 79 11.61 -3.81 0.90
CA THR A 79 11.16 -4.58 -0.26
C THR A 79 9.65 -4.52 -0.35
N PHE A 80 9.12 -4.18 -1.53
CA PHE A 80 7.67 -4.18 -1.79
C PHE A 80 7.27 -5.51 -2.42
N GLN A 81 6.19 -6.09 -1.92
CA GLN A 81 5.62 -7.35 -2.42
C GLN A 81 4.16 -7.12 -2.80
N SER A 82 3.79 -7.51 -4.03
CA SER A 82 2.37 -7.51 -4.42
C SER A 82 1.63 -8.65 -3.72
N PRO A 83 0.37 -8.46 -3.33
CA PRO A 83 -0.41 -9.50 -2.69
C PRO A 83 -0.75 -10.63 -3.68
N SER A 84 -0.87 -11.86 -3.17
CA SER A 84 -1.46 -12.97 -3.92
C SER A 84 -3.00 -12.87 -3.95
N ASN A 85 -3.56 -12.30 -2.88
CA ASN A 85 -4.97 -12.00 -2.71
C ASN A 85 -5.06 -10.68 -1.93
N SER A 86 -5.87 -9.73 -2.40
CA SER A 86 -6.03 -8.41 -1.77
C SER A 86 -6.50 -8.46 -0.31
N THR A 87 -7.20 -9.52 0.11
CA THR A 87 -7.73 -9.69 1.46
C THR A 87 -6.72 -10.29 2.47
N ASP A 88 -5.54 -10.73 2.02
CA ASP A 88 -4.59 -11.43 2.89
C ASP A 88 -3.76 -10.51 3.79
N ALA A 89 -3.63 -9.24 3.44
CA ALA A 89 -2.75 -8.28 4.13
C ALA A 89 -2.98 -8.22 5.64
N LEU A 90 -4.22 -8.05 6.07
CA LEU A 90 -4.61 -7.96 7.48
C LEU A 90 -4.27 -9.25 8.25
N LYS A 91 -4.52 -10.41 7.65
CA LYS A 91 -4.23 -11.72 8.26
C LYS A 91 -2.72 -11.96 8.38
N LEU A 92 -1.96 -11.69 7.32
CA LEU A 92 -0.51 -11.89 7.31
C LEU A 92 0.20 -10.98 8.32
N VAL A 93 -0.22 -9.72 8.43
CA VAL A 93 0.29 -8.80 9.46
C VAL A 93 -0.14 -9.26 10.86
N SER A 94 -1.40 -9.67 11.05
CA SER A 94 -1.90 -10.16 12.34
C SER A 94 -1.11 -11.37 12.86
N LEU A 95 -0.73 -12.28 11.96
CA LEU A 95 0.10 -13.46 12.27
C LEU A 95 1.60 -13.12 12.38
N GLY A 96 2.01 -11.91 12.03
CA GLY A 96 3.42 -11.49 12.04
C GLY A 96 4.25 -12.12 10.91
N GLN A 97 3.62 -12.62 9.85
CA GLN A 97 4.27 -13.20 8.68
C GLN A 97 4.86 -12.13 7.75
N VAL A 98 4.23 -10.97 7.69
CA VAL A 98 4.80 -9.75 7.09
C VAL A 98 4.85 -8.64 8.14
N PRO A 99 5.92 -7.83 8.16
CA PRO A 99 6.05 -6.78 9.17
C PRO A 99 5.06 -5.64 8.95
N LEU A 100 4.84 -5.22 7.74
CA LEU A 100 3.96 -4.10 7.36
C LEU A 100 3.16 -4.44 6.11
N ALA A 101 1.98 -3.85 5.99
CA ALA A 101 1.20 -3.90 4.76
C ALA A 101 0.44 -2.60 4.54
N ILE A 102 -0.06 -2.41 3.32
CA ILE A 102 -1.08 -1.42 3.00
C ILE A 102 -2.45 -2.09 3.17
N SER A 103 -3.39 -1.36 3.74
CA SER A 103 -4.80 -1.72 3.85
C SER A 103 -5.64 -0.45 3.82
N TYR A 104 -6.90 -0.55 4.16
CA TYR A 104 -7.89 0.51 4.10
C TYR A 104 -8.51 0.72 5.49
N GLU A 105 -8.97 1.95 5.80
CA GLU A 105 -9.65 2.22 7.07
C GLU A 105 -10.84 1.29 7.31
N PRO A 106 -11.79 1.10 6.34
CA PRO A 106 -12.94 0.21 6.54
C PRO A 106 -12.57 -1.24 6.85
N GLU A 107 -11.56 -1.77 6.15
CA GLU A 107 -11.06 -3.14 6.36
C GLU A 107 -10.36 -3.28 7.71
N THR A 108 -9.56 -2.28 8.11
CA THR A 108 -8.86 -2.27 9.40
C THR A 108 -9.86 -2.24 10.57
N ILE A 109 -10.96 -1.46 10.43
CA ILE A 109 -12.07 -1.45 11.40
C ILE A 109 -12.76 -2.82 11.44
N THR A 110 -13.03 -3.42 10.28
CA THR A 110 -13.63 -4.76 10.18
C THR A 110 -12.75 -5.82 10.85
N ALA A 111 -11.43 -5.77 10.63
CA ALA A 111 -10.46 -6.64 11.30
C ALA A 111 -10.52 -6.51 12.83
N GLY A 112 -10.76 -5.31 13.34
CA GLY A 112 -10.99 -5.05 14.76
C GLY A 112 -12.21 -5.81 15.31
N THR A 113 -13.31 -5.94 14.55
CA THR A 113 -14.50 -6.74 14.95
C THR A 113 -14.19 -8.23 15.04
N GLN A 114 -13.19 -8.69 14.29
CA GLN A 114 -12.74 -10.08 14.22
C GLN A 114 -11.65 -10.41 15.23
N GLY A 115 -11.17 -9.41 15.98
CA GLY A 115 -10.11 -9.58 16.97
C GLY A 115 -8.72 -9.81 16.37
N LEU A 116 -8.47 -9.40 15.13
CA LEU A 116 -7.16 -9.49 14.51
C LEU A 116 -6.16 -8.56 15.21
N ASN A 117 -4.91 -9.00 15.36
CA ASN A 117 -3.83 -8.21 15.95
C ASN A 117 -3.21 -7.22 14.98
N VAL A 118 -4.03 -6.32 14.45
CA VAL A 118 -3.60 -5.26 13.52
C VAL A 118 -4.00 -3.89 14.04
N THR A 119 -3.23 -2.87 13.64
CA THR A 119 -3.55 -1.46 13.85
C THR A 119 -3.00 -0.64 12.69
N ALA A 120 -3.73 0.38 12.28
CA ALA A 120 -3.22 1.38 11.35
C ALA A 120 -2.22 2.27 12.11
N VAL A 121 -1.09 2.58 11.46
CA VAL A 121 0.02 3.33 12.05
C VAL A 121 0.36 4.61 11.29
N GLY A 122 -0.28 4.83 10.13
CA GLY A 122 -0.13 6.05 9.34
C GLY A 122 -1.02 6.04 8.10
N ALA A 123 -1.69 7.15 7.80
CA ALA A 123 -2.46 7.33 6.57
C ALA A 123 -1.52 7.71 5.42
N MET A 124 -1.41 6.85 4.40
CA MET A 124 -0.64 7.14 3.18
C MET A 124 -1.47 8.01 2.23
N VAL A 125 -2.77 7.72 2.09
CA VAL A 125 -3.73 8.54 1.35
C VAL A 125 -4.89 8.89 2.27
N PRO A 126 -4.89 10.09 2.87
CA PRO A 126 -5.83 10.50 3.92
C PRO A 126 -7.19 10.99 3.36
N THR A 127 -7.57 10.52 2.19
CA THR A 127 -8.83 10.91 1.54
C THR A 127 -9.38 9.76 0.72
N SER A 128 -10.70 9.57 0.75
CA SER A 128 -11.33 8.49 -0.01
C SER A 128 -11.14 8.69 -1.52
N LEU A 129 -10.72 7.64 -2.20
CA LEU A 129 -10.53 7.57 -3.66
C LEU A 129 -11.69 6.87 -4.32
N ASN A 130 -12.31 5.92 -3.60
CA ASN A 130 -13.39 5.09 -4.09
C ASN A 130 -14.56 5.95 -4.61
N SER A 131 -15.08 5.55 -5.74
CA SER A 131 -16.11 6.30 -6.46
C SER A 131 -17.10 5.34 -7.14
N LEU A 132 -18.34 5.75 -7.22
CA LEU A 132 -19.26 5.22 -8.21
C LEU A 132 -18.93 5.91 -9.55
N ILE A 133 -18.49 5.13 -10.54
CA ILE A 133 -18.11 5.64 -11.86
C ILE A 133 -19.13 5.12 -12.87
N ILE A 134 -19.83 6.03 -13.54
CA ILE A 134 -20.86 5.72 -14.53
C ILE A 134 -20.28 5.94 -15.93
N SER A 135 -20.41 4.96 -16.83
CA SER A 135 -20.00 5.09 -18.22
C SER A 135 -20.83 6.17 -18.94
N GLY A 136 -20.19 7.09 -19.63
CA GLY A 136 -20.89 8.06 -20.48
C GLY A 136 -21.65 7.42 -21.64
N LYS A 137 -21.27 6.19 -22.02
CA LYS A 137 -21.94 5.40 -23.06
C LYS A 137 -23.17 4.62 -22.56
N SER A 138 -23.38 4.55 -21.23
CA SER A 138 -24.49 3.80 -20.63
C SER A 138 -25.88 4.43 -20.81
N GLY A 139 -25.95 5.70 -21.23
CA GLY A 139 -27.17 6.50 -21.23
C GLY A 139 -27.58 7.01 -19.85
N VAL A 140 -26.86 6.60 -18.78
CA VAL A 140 -27.14 7.03 -17.40
C VAL A 140 -26.42 8.35 -17.13
N THR A 141 -27.18 9.37 -16.74
CA THR A 141 -26.64 10.74 -16.51
C THR A 141 -26.37 11.04 -15.03
N SER A 142 -26.97 10.30 -14.13
CA SER A 142 -26.79 10.44 -12.66
C SER A 142 -27.05 9.10 -11.96
N PRO A 143 -26.64 8.94 -10.69
CA PRO A 143 -26.92 7.73 -9.93
C PRO A 143 -28.41 7.37 -9.81
N ALA A 144 -29.31 8.35 -9.88
CA ALA A 144 -30.77 8.11 -9.89
C ALA A 144 -31.23 7.25 -11.08
N GLY A 145 -30.53 7.30 -12.21
CA GLY A 145 -30.82 6.50 -13.42
C GLY A 145 -30.29 5.06 -13.39
N LEU A 146 -29.77 4.58 -12.27
CA LEU A 146 -29.17 3.23 -12.16
C LEU A 146 -30.19 2.12 -11.94
N ALA A 147 -31.48 2.44 -11.70
CA ALA A 147 -32.52 1.42 -11.61
C ALA A 147 -32.52 0.50 -12.85
N GLY A 148 -32.55 -0.81 -12.63
CA GLY A 148 -32.49 -1.85 -13.68
C GLY A 148 -31.12 -2.03 -14.35
N LYS A 149 -30.09 -1.26 -13.98
CA LYS A 149 -28.75 -1.35 -14.60
C LYS A 149 -27.88 -2.38 -13.90
N THR A 150 -26.90 -2.89 -14.66
CA THR A 150 -25.83 -3.74 -14.12
C THR A 150 -24.69 -2.86 -13.64
N ILE A 151 -24.24 -3.07 -12.40
CA ILE A 151 -23.11 -2.37 -11.75
C ILE A 151 -22.05 -3.41 -11.43
N GLY A 152 -20.80 -3.14 -11.80
CA GLY A 152 -19.65 -3.97 -11.48
C GLY A 152 -19.06 -3.62 -10.12
N THR A 153 -18.59 -4.63 -9.37
CA THR A 153 -17.81 -4.49 -8.15
C THR A 153 -16.61 -5.42 -8.17
N ASP A 154 -15.58 -5.09 -7.38
CA ASP A 154 -14.41 -5.94 -7.14
C ASP A 154 -14.73 -7.21 -6.31
N GLY A 155 -15.93 -7.27 -5.72
CA GLY A 155 -16.36 -8.39 -4.89
C GLY A 155 -16.11 -8.16 -3.39
N ASP A 156 -15.49 -7.05 -2.99
CA ASP A 156 -15.36 -6.71 -1.59
C ASP A 156 -16.73 -6.36 -0.98
N PRO A 157 -17.11 -6.97 0.15
CA PRO A 157 -18.36 -6.66 0.85
C PRO A 157 -18.49 -5.18 1.26
N VAL A 158 -17.39 -4.50 1.58
CA VAL A 158 -17.39 -3.08 1.93
C VAL A 158 -17.82 -2.24 0.73
N SER A 159 -17.33 -2.54 -0.47
CA SER A 159 -17.72 -1.86 -1.71
C SER A 159 -19.23 -1.96 -2.00
N ALA A 160 -19.82 -3.14 -1.80
CA ALA A 160 -21.26 -3.34 -1.97
C ALA A 160 -22.08 -2.51 -0.97
N GLN A 161 -21.62 -2.37 0.27
CA GLN A 161 -22.28 -1.55 1.27
C GLN A 161 -22.11 -0.04 0.99
N MET A 162 -20.92 0.39 0.54
CA MET A 162 -20.72 1.77 0.09
C MET A 162 -21.67 2.10 -1.07
N LEU A 163 -21.85 1.18 -2.03
CA LEU A 163 -22.84 1.34 -3.10
C LEU A 163 -24.26 1.48 -2.53
N LYS A 164 -24.63 0.68 -1.53
CA LYS A 164 -25.94 0.81 -0.85
C LYS A 164 -26.14 2.20 -0.26
N ALA A 165 -25.12 2.77 0.41
CA ALA A 165 -25.19 4.12 0.95
C ALA A 165 -25.34 5.17 -0.16
N VAL A 166 -24.59 5.03 -1.26
CA VAL A 166 -24.74 5.92 -2.43
C VAL A 166 -26.14 5.81 -3.03
N LEU A 167 -26.66 4.61 -3.26
CA LEU A 167 -28.00 4.39 -3.84
C LEU A 167 -29.09 4.99 -2.95
N LYS A 168 -28.99 4.85 -1.63
CA LYS A 168 -29.94 5.40 -0.65
C LYS A 168 -30.10 6.92 -0.79
N LYS A 169 -29.03 7.66 -1.08
CA LYS A 169 -29.07 9.11 -1.34
C LYS A 169 -29.98 9.45 -2.55
N TYR A 170 -30.14 8.53 -3.48
CA TYR A 170 -30.95 8.68 -4.69
C TYR A 170 -32.27 7.90 -4.62
N HIS A 171 -32.69 7.51 -3.40
CA HIS A 171 -33.92 6.73 -3.16
C HIS A 171 -33.95 5.38 -3.89
N LEU A 172 -32.77 4.78 -4.14
CA LEU A 172 -32.61 3.48 -4.72
C LEU A 172 -32.12 2.47 -3.67
N THR A 173 -32.36 1.18 -3.96
CA THR A 173 -31.91 0.04 -3.16
C THR A 173 -31.09 -0.92 -4.01
N LEU A 174 -30.30 -1.81 -3.38
CA LEU A 174 -29.56 -2.84 -4.10
C LEU A 174 -30.46 -3.80 -4.90
N SER A 175 -31.70 -4.03 -4.46
CA SER A 175 -32.65 -4.89 -5.19
C SER A 175 -33.15 -4.29 -6.52
N GLN A 176 -32.98 -3.00 -6.71
CA GLN A 176 -33.36 -2.30 -7.94
C GLN A 176 -32.23 -2.27 -8.98
N ILE A 177 -31.06 -2.83 -8.68
CA ILE A 177 -29.93 -2.90 -9.60
C ILE A 177 -29.44 -4.35 -9.72
N LYS A 178 -28.63 -4.65 -10.74
CA LYS A 178 -27.94 -5.93 -10.86
C LYS A 178 -26.47 -5.72 -10.49
N LEU A 179 -26.08 -6.13 -9.28
CA LEU A 179 -24.68 -6.10 -8.85
C LEU A 179 -23.96 -7.35 -9.33
N VAL A 180 -22.79 -7.21 -9.97
CA VAL A 180 -21.97 -8.32 -10.46
C VAL A 180 -20.52 -8.13 -10.04
N THR A 181 -19.93 -9.19 -9.54
CA THR A 181 -18.48 -9.20 -9.26
C THR A 181 -17.70 -9.35 -10.56
N VAL A 182 -16.77 -8.44 -10.80
CA VAL A 182 -15.90 -8.44 -11.98
C VAL A 182 -14.40 -8.47 -11.60
N ASN A 183 -14.12 -8.68 -10.31
CA ASN A 183 -12.78 -8.76 -9.73
C ASN A 183 -11.84 -7.71 -10.36
N GLU A 184 -10.73 -8.15 -10.96
CA GLU A 184 -9.72 -7.30 -11.60
C GLU A 184 -10.17 -6.76 -12.98
N GLY A 185 -11.41 -7.02 -13.38
CA GLY A 185 -11.96 -6.67 -14.69
C GLY A 185 -12.88 -5.44 -14.72
N LEU A 186 -12.81 -4.52 -13.73
CA LEU A 186 -13.67 -3.32 -13.65
C LEU A 186 -13.65 -2.49 -14.95
N VAL A 187 -12.47 -2.13 -15.43
CA VAL A 187 -12.30 -1.33 -16.65
C VAL A 187 -12.71 -2.11 -17.90
N PRO A 188 -12.25 -3.35 -18.14
CA PRO A 188 -12.73 -4.17 -19.25
C PRO A 188 -14.25 -4.37 -19.26
N ALA A 189 -14.88 -4.59 -18.10
CA ALA A 189 -16.33 -4.73 -18.01
C ALA A 189 -17.11 -3.47 -18.42
N MET A 190 -16.56 -2.29 -18.10
CA MET A 190 -17.09 -0.99 -18.55
C MET A 190 -16.88 -0.77 -20.04
N VAL A 191 -15.68 -1.08 -20.57
CA VAL A 191 -15.33 -0.89 -21.98
C VAL A 191 -16.22 -1.75 -22.90
N THR A 192 -16.46 -2.98 -22.51
CA THR A 192 -17.31 -3.92 -23.26
C THR A 192 -18.81 -3.64 -23.10
N GLY A 193 -19.21 -2.72 -22.23
CA GLY A 193 -20.62 -2.45 -21.93
C GLY A 193 -21.32 -3.53 -21.11
N LYS A 194 -20.55 -4.47 -20.53
CA LYS A 194 -21.10 -5.52 -19.63
C LYS A 194 -21.73 -4.90 -18.38
N VAL A 195 -21.21 -3.77 -17.92
CA VAL A 195 -21.73 -2.98 -16.81
C VAL A 195 -21.91 -1.51 -17.20
N ALA A 196 -22.96 -0.87 -16.68
CA ALA A 196 -23.25 0.55 -16.92
C ALA A 196 -22.43 1.46 -16.00
N ALA A 197 -22.06 0.96 -14.83
CA ALA A 197 -21.27 1.64 -13.81
C ALA A 197 -20.42 0.64 -13.05
N ILE A 198 -19.44 1.15 -12.32
CA ILE A 198 -18.64 0.39 -11.35
C ILE A 198 -18.64 1.12 -10.01
N ILE A 199 -18.60 0.35 -8.92
CA ILE A 199 -18.16 0.78 -7.59
C ILE A 199 -16.79 0.17 -7.35
N SER A 200 -15.98 0.68 -6.42
CA SER A 200 -14.58 0.32 -6.17
C SER A 200 -13.58 0.91 -7.18
N GLY A 201 -14.04 1.70 -8.14
CA GLY A 201 -13.13 2.42 -9.03
C GLY A 201 -12.61 3.69 -8.37
N TYR A 202 -11.31 3.95 -8.52
CA TYR A 202 -10.67 5.14 -7.97
C TYR A 202 -10.74 6.31 -8.96
N ARG A 203 -11.06 7.51 -8.42
CA ARG A 203 -11.18 8.74 -9.23
C ARG A 203 -9.87 9.16 -9.91
N ASN A 204 -8.73 8.78 -9.33
CA ASN A 204 -7.39 9.08 -9.85
C ASN A 204 -6.78 7.97 -10.72
N ILE A 205 -7.39 6.79 -10.79
CA ILE A 205 -6.93 5.65 -11.58
C ILE A 205 -7.98 5.25 -12.61
N GLU A 206 -9.03 4.51 -12.23
CA GLU A 206 -10.02 3.95 -13.17
C GLU A 206 -10.76 5.05 -13.94
N ALA A 207 -11.10 6.16 -13.29
CA ALA A 207 -11.77 7.27 -13.98
C ALA A 207 -10.89 7.86 -15.11
N ILE A 208 -9.59 8.01 -14.86
CA ILE A 208 -8.63 8.50 -15.86
C ILE A 208 -8.43 7.47 -16.98
N GLN A 209 -8.36 6.18 -16.62
CA GLN A 209 -8.22 5.09 -17.59
C GLN A 209 -9.45 5.01 -18.51
N LEU A 210 -10.65 5.04 -17.93
CA LEU A 210 -11.91 5.04 -18.69
C LEU A 210 -12.04 6.27 -19.60
N ALA A 211 -11.64 7.45 -19.12
CA ALA A 211 -11.62 8.66 -19.94
C ALA A 211 -10.65 8.54 -21.11
N ALA A 212 -9.45 8.00 -20.89
CA ALA A 212 -8.47 7.78 -21.94
C ALA A 212 -8.94 6.74 -22.99
N LEU A 213 -9.83 5.81 -22.58
CA LEU A 213 -10.47 4.83 -23.47
C LEU A 213 -11.78 5.34 -24.11
N GLY A 214 -12.09 6.65 -23.98
CA GLY A 214 -13.23 7.29 -24.64
C GLY A 214 -14.60 6.95 -24.06
N LEU A 215 -14.66 6.56 -22.78
CA LEU A 215 -15.94 6.26 -22.12
C LEU A 215 -16.61 7.48 -21.49
N HIS A 216 -15.93 8.63 -21.41
CA HIS A 216 -16.44 9.87 -20.82
C HIS A 216 -17.11 9.64 -19.44
N PRO A 217 -16.39 9.07 -18.44
CA PRO A 217 -16.97 8.65 -17.19
C PRO A 217 -17.52 9.83 -16.38
N ARG A 218 -18.64 9.60 -15.68
CA ARG A 218 -19.15 10.48 -14.63
C ARG A 218 -18.75 9.88 -13.30
N VAL A 219 -17.99 10.66 -12.52
CA VAL A 219 -17.36 10.21 -11.27
C VAL A 219 -18.10 10.79 -10.08
N TYR A 220 -18.54 9.93 -9.19
CA TYR A 220 -19.22 10.28 -7.95
C TYR A 220 -18.43 9.74 -6.77
N PRO A 221 -17.51 10.53 -6.15
CA PRO A 221 -16.76 10.09 -4.98
C PRO A 221 -17.71 9.68 -3.87
N VAL A 222 -17.51 8.50 -3.29
CA VAL A 222 -18.45 7.95 -2.29
C VAL A 222 -18.61 8.88 -1.09
N SER A 223 -17.54 9.61 -0.72
CA SER A 223 -17.55 10.59 0.39
C SER A 223 -18.48 11.79 0.17
N THR A 224 -18.88 12.06 -1.07
CA THR A 224 -19.88 13.09 -1.39
C THR A 224 -21.28 12.50 -1.60
N GLN A 225 -21.40 11.17 -1.50
CA GLN A 225 -22.61 10.42 -1.84
C GLN A 225 -23.21 9.64 -0.67
N GLY A 226 -22.94 10.04 0.56
CA GLY A 226 -23.57 9.43 1.75
C GLY A 226 -22.64 8.50 2.55
N VAL A 227 -21.43 8.24 2.07
CA VAL A 227 -20.36 7.61 2.83
C VAL A 227 -19.54 8.73 3.50
N PRO A 228 -19.25 8.70 4.80
CA PRO A 228 -18.36 9.69 5.41
C PRO A 228 -16.95 9.63 4.81
N GLN A 229 -16.20 10.73 4.98
CA GLN A 229 -14.77 10.74 4.61
C GLN A 229 -13.99 9.76 5.49
N TYR A 230 -13.03 9.05 4.87
CA TYR A 230 -12.16 8.07 5.52
C TYR A 230 -10.76 8.07 4.87
N ASP A 231 -9.78 7.49 5.57
CA ASP A 231 -8.43 7.28 5.06
C ASP A 231 -8.43 6.11 4.07
N GLU A 232 -8.17 6.38 2.78
CA GLU A 232 -8.24 5.33 1.76
C GLU A 232 -7.13 4.31 1.94
N LEU A 233 -5.87 4.74 1.97
CA LEU A 233 -4.74 3.84 2.12
C LEU A 233 -4.01 4.12 3.43
N VAL A 234 -3.90 3.07 4.24
CA VAL A 234 -3.22 3.12 5.54
C VAL A 234 -2.13 2.07 5.65
N ILE A 235 -1.05 2.40 6.32
CA ILE A 235 -0.03 1.43 6.71
C ILE A 235 -0.51 0.73 7.96
N ILE A 236 -0.54 -0.61 7.91
CA ILE A 236 -0.91 -1.45 9.05
C ILE A 236 0.29 -2.21 9.60
N ALA A 237 0.28 -2.42 10.91
CA ALA A 237 1.32 -3.11 11.68
C ALA A 237 0.71 -4.10 12.67
N ASN A 238 1.52 -5.05 13.15
CA ASN A 238 1.09 -6.01 14.16
C ASN A 238 1.01 -5.33 15.55
N LYS A 239 -0.20 -5.19 16.05
CA LYS A 239 -0.51 -4.50 17.31
C LYS A 239 0.23 -5.09 18.52
N LYS A 240 0.29 -6.42 18.62
CA LYS A 240 0.98 -7.11 19.73
C LYS A 240 2.48 -6.84 19.68
N LYS A 241 3.10 -6.97 18.51
CA LYS A 241 4.53 -6.66 18.34
C LYS A 241 4.84 -5.20 18.65
N LEU A 242 3.99 -4.24 18.24
CA LEU A 242 4.16 -2.83 18.63
C LEU A 242 4.18 -2.64 20.14
N ALA A 243 3.42 -3.40 20.90
CA ALA A 243 3.38 -3.31 22.35
C ALA A 243 4.59 -3.95 23.04
N THR A 244 5.13 -5.05 22.50
CA THR A 244 6.10 -5.91 23.19
C THR A 244 7.52 -5.91 22.60
N ASP A 245 7.70 -5.42 21.39
CA ASP A 245 8.98 -5.42 20.65
C ASP A 245 9.41 -4.00 20.30
N ALA A 246 10.40 -3.48 21.03
CA ALA A 246 10.91 -2.13 20.84
C ALA A 246 11.63 -1.97 19.48
N ALA A 247 12.32 -3.02 19.00
CA ALA A 247 13.01 -2.97 17.70
C ALA A 247 11.99 -2.91 16.55
N TYR A 248 10.91 -3.68 16.63
CA TYR A 248 9.82 -3.61 15.67
C TYR A 248 9.16 -2.22 15.67
N ARG A 249 8.89 -1.65 16.84
CA ARG A 249 8.33 -0.28 16.95
C ARG A 249 9.25 0.77 16.33
N THR A 250 10.55 0.66 16.56
CA THR A 250 11.57 1.55 15.97
C THR A 250 11.55 1.41 14.45
N MET A 251 11.58 0.19 13.91
CA MET A 251 11.51 -0.08 12.48
C MET A 251 10.25 0.54 11.83
N VAL A 252 9.09 0.45 12.49
CA VAL A 252 7.84 1.06 11.99
C VAL A 252 7.96 2.59 11.92
N ARG A 253 8.52 3.23 12.94
CA ARG A 253 8.76 4.68 12.95
C ARG A 253 9.74 5.12 11.87
N GLU A 254 10.85 4.39 11.71
CA GLU A 254 11.85 4.62 10.67
C GLU A 254 11.24 4.48 9.27
N PHE A 255 10.38 3.47 9.06
CA PHE A 255 9.64 3.30 7.81
C PHE A 255 8.71 4.49 7.53
N LEU A 256 7.90 4.91 8.51
CA LEU A 256 6.98 6.04 8.35
C LEU A 256 7.74 7.37 8.10
N ALA A 257 8.91 7.55 8.72
CA ALA A 257 9.78 8.70 8.48
C ALA A 257 10.29 8.74 7.04
N GLY A 258 10.78 7.61 6.52
CA GLY A 258 11.22 7.50 5.13
C GLY A 258 10.08 7.69 4.14
N LEU A 259 8.93 7.07 4.40
CA LEU A 259 7.73 7.19 3.57
C LEU A 259 7.21 8.64 3.52
N GLY A 260 7.25 9.36 4.65
CA GLY A 260 6.86 10.77 4.72
C GLY A 260 7.72 11.67 3.84
N LYS A 261 9.04 11.41 3.76
CA LYS A 261 9.93 12.12 2.82
C LYS A 261 9.56 11.84 1.37
N GLY A 262 9.31 10.57 1.04
CA GLY A 262 8.84 10.18 -0.29
C GLY A 262 7.51 10.84 -0.68
N ALA A 263 6.58 10.94 0.25
CA ALA A 263 5.29 11.61 0.03
C ALA A 263 5.48 13.12 -0.21
N ALA A 264 6.30 13.80 0.59
CA ALA A 264 6.62 15.21 0.40
C ALA A 264 7.33 15.44 -0.94
N ALA A 265 8.29 14.58 -1.31
CA ALA A 265 8.98 14.65 -2.59
C ALA A 265 8.02 14.41 -3.78
N ALA A 266 7.07 13.49 -3.66
CA ALA A 266 6.08 13.21 -4.70
C ALA A 266 5.11 14.38 -4.91
N GLN A 267 4.70 15.05 -3.83
CA GLN A 267 3.88 16.26 -3.90
C GLN A 267 4.66 17.42 -4.55
N ALA A 268 5.93 17.61 -4.15
CA ALA A 268 6.77 18.67 -4.69
C ALA A 268 7.14 18.43 -6.17
N SER A 269 7.31 17.16 -6.59
CA SER A 269 7.71 16.80 -7.94
C SER A 269 6.97 15.55 -8.43
N PRO A 270 5.75 15.68 -8.97
CA PRO A 270 5.05 14.57 -9.62
C PRO A 270 5.84 13.95 -10.78
N ALA A 271 6.73 14.71 -11.41
CA ALA A 271 7.61 14.19 -12.45
C ALA A 271 8.65 13.20 -11.90
N ALA A 272 9.24 13.48 -10.72
CA ALA A 272 10.14 12.55 -10.05
C ALA A 272 9.40 11.28 -9.60
N ALA A 273 8.18 11.44 -9.08
CA ALA A 273 7.30 10.35 -8.71
C ALA A 273 6.96 9.46 -9.92
N LEU A 274 6.63 10.06 -11.07
CA LEU A 274 6.42 9.35 -12.33
C LEU A 274 7.65 8.53 -12.73
N ALA A 275 8.85 9.13 -12.67
CA ALA A 275 10.10 8.45 -12.99
C ALA A 275 10.43 7.31 -12.01
N ALA A 276 9.92 7.35 -10.77
CA ALA A 276 10.12 6.29 -9.80
C ALA A 276 9.16 5.10 -10.01
N ILE A 277 7.88 5.37 -10.34
CA ILE A 277 6.86 4.33 -10.46
C ILE A 277 6.81 3.68 -11.86
N SER A 278 7.21 4.39 -12.90
CA SER A 278 7.11 3.92 -14.30
C SER A 278 7.76 2.55 -14.58
N PRO A 279 8.91 2.18 -13.98
CA PRO A 279 9.50 0.87 -14.22
C PRO A 279 8.65 -0.30 -13.72
N VAL A 280 7.80 -0.09 -12.73
CA VAL A 280 7.06 -1.14 -12.01
C VAL A 280 5.56 -1.11 -12.26
N ALA A 281 4.94 0.05 -12.49
CA ALA A 281 3.51 0.18 -12.81
C ALA A 281 3.26 -0.31 -14.24
N LYS A 282 2.64 -1.48 -14.37
CA LYS A 282 2.33 -2.12 -15.65
C LYS A 282 0.85 -1.94 -16.02
N GLY A 283 0.54 -2.12 -17.30
CA GLY A 283 -0.84 -2.05 -17.79
C GLY A 283 -1.32 -0.64 -18.15
N TYR A 284 -0.47 0.39 -18.03
CA TYR A 284 -0.79 1.77 -18.38
C TYR A 284 0.06 2.26 -19.55
N THR A 285 -0.53 3.05 -20.44
CA THR A 285 0.29 3.81 -21.40
C THR A 285 1.06 4.92 -20.67
N PRO A 286 2.20 5.40 -21.19
CA PRO A 286 2.95 6.50 -20.55
C PRO A 286 2.09 7.75 -20.30
N ALA A 287 1.18 8.07 -21.23
CA ALA A 287 0.28 9.22 -21.11
C ALA A 287 -0.77 9.02 -19.99
N MET A 288 -1.35 7.81 -19.85
CA MET A 288 -2.26 7.46 -18.76
C MET A 288 -1.54 7.55 -17.43
N LEU A 289 -0.40 6.86 -17.29
CA LEU A 289 0.38 6.82 -16.06
C LEU A 289 0.77 8.23 -15.61
N LYS A 290 1.22 9.09 -16.53
CA LYS A 290 1.51 10.49 -16.21
C LYS A 290 0.28 11.20 -15.62
N LYS A 291 -0.89 11.11 -16.28
CA LYS A 291 -2.12 11.76 -15.79
C LYS A 291 -2.51 11.24 -14.39
N MET A 292 -2.42 9.93 -14.17
CA MET A 292 -2.74 9.30 -12.87
C MET A 292 -1.79 9.77 -11.77
N VAL A 293 -0.47 9.76 -12.01
CA VAL A 293 0.53 10.22 -11.04
C VAL A 293 0.31 11.69 -10.66
N TYR A 294 0.05 12.56 -11.64
CA TYR A 294 -0.22 13.98 -11.39
C TYR A 294 -1.55 14.21 -10.66
N ALA A 295 -2.53 13.33 -10.85
CA ALA A 295 -3.78 13.35 -10.08
C ALA A 295 -3.61 12.80 -8.66
N THR A 296 -2.71 11.84 -8.46
CA THR A 296 -2.47 11.19 -7.17
C THR A 296 -1.60 12.03 -6.23
N ALA A 297 -0.57 12.70 -6.76
CA ALA A 297 0.41 13.43 -5.93
C ALA A 297 -0.24 14.41 -4.93
N PRO A 298 -1.23 15.25 -5.29
CA PRO A 298 -1.90 16.12 -4.32
C PRO A 298 -2.76 15.38 -3.28
N LEU A 299 -3.17 14.13 -3.57
CA LEU A 299 -3.99 13.32 -2.65
C LEU A 299 -3.19 12.73 -1.48
N LEU A 300 -1.86 12.79 -1.54
CA LEU A 300 -0.98 12.43 -0.44
C LEU A 300 -0.92 13.52 0.64
N HIS A 301 -1.51 14.70 0.36
CA HIS A 301 -1.47 15.82 1.29
C HIS A 301 -2.38 15.57 2.51
N ASN A 302 -1.82 15.81 3.69
CA ASN A 302 -2.56 15.86 4.94
C ASN A 302 -2.16 17.14 5.69
N SER A 303 -3.13 17.99 5.98
CA SER A 303 -2.89 19.28 6.68
C SER A 303 -2.33 19.12 8.10
N ALA A 304 -2.56 17.96 8.73
CA ALA A 304 -2.01 17.61 10.04
C ALA A 304 -0.59 16.98 9.96
N GLY A 305 -0.01 16.91 8.75
CA GLY A 305 1.25 16.24 8.47
C GLY A 305 1.06 14.84 7.88
N PHE A 306 2.08 14.36 7.14
CA PHE A 306 2.02 13.04 6.53
C PHE A 306 1.74 11.95 7.58
N GLY A 307 0.88 11.04 7.23
CA GLY A 307 0.55 9.87 8.06
C GLY A 307 -0.40 10.15 9.23
N ALA A 308 -0.72 11.43 9.52
CA ALA A 308 -1.62 11.77 10.62
C ALA A 308 -3.01 11.14 10.44
N MET A 309 -3.53 10.57 11.51
CA MET A 309 -4.86 9.95 11.59
C MET A 309 -5.63 10.50 12.80
N SER A 310 -6.90 10.78 12.62
CA SER A 310 -7.77 11.26 13.70
C SER A 310 -8.57 10.11 14.31
N VAL A 311 -8.30 9.76 15.57
CA VAL A 311 -9.09 8.76 16.31
C VAL A 311 -10.58 9.11 16.31
N ALA A 312 -10.92 10.40 16.41
CA ALA A 312 -12.31 10.87 16.39
C ALA A 312 -12.98 10.64 15.02
N GLN A 313 -12.24 10.91 13.91
CA GLN A 313 -12.75 10.64 12.56
C GLN A 313 -12.95 9.14 12.35
N TRP A 314 -11.97 8.30 12.72
CA TRP A 314 -12.07 6.84 12.67
C TRP A 314 -13.23 6.31 13.51
N GLN A 315 -13.49 6.89 14.70
CA GLN A 315 -14.63 6.50 15.52
C GLN A 315 -15.96 6.87 14.85
N SER A 316 -16.03 8.05 14.24
CA SER A 316 -17.23 8.47 13.50
C SER A 316 -17.50 7.55 12.31
N PHE A 317 -16.46 7.16 11.58
CA PHE A 317 -16.57 6.21 10.46
C PHE A 317 -16.97 4.80 10.95
N ALA A 318 -16.39 4.29 12.03
CA ALA A 318 -16.77 3.00 12.63
C ALA A 318 -18.23 3.01 13.10
N ASN A 319 -18.70 4.11 13.69
CA ASN A 319 -20.10 4.27 14.08
C ASN A 319 -21.04 4.26 12.87
N TRP A 320 -20.66 4.93 11.77
CA TRP A 320 -21.39 4.88 10.51
C TRP A 320 -21.41 3.45 9.94
N MET A 321 -20.26 2.75 9.89
CA MET A 321 -20.20 1.35 9.46
C MET A 321 -21.17 0.46 10.27
N LYS A 322 -21.24 0.68 11.58
CA LYS A 322 -22.17 -0.07 12.44
C LYS A 322 -23.64 0.27 12.14
N SER A 323 -23.98 1.57 12.01
CA SER A 323 -25.34 2.01 11.77
C SER A 323 -25.88 1.61 10.40
N ASP A 324 -25.00 1.55 9.38
CA ASP A 324 -25.37 1.16 8.00
C ASP A 324 -25.23 -0.36 7.74
N GLY A 325 -24.82 -1.12 8.77
CA GLY A 325 -24.79 -2.59 8.76
C GLY A 325 -23.57 -3.22 8.12
N LEU A 326 -22.47 -2.46 7.93
CA LEU A 326 -21.20 -2.99 7.42
C LEU A 326 -20.50 -3.88 8.45
N ILE A 327 -20.63 -3.52 9.71
CA ILE A 327 -20.13 -4.32 10.84
C ILE A 327 -21.25 -4.63 11.83
N THR A 328 -21.20 -5.82 12.42
CA THR A 328 -22.23 -6.28 13.38
C THR A 328 -21.88 -5.91 14.83
N LYS A 329 -20.60 -5.73 15.15
CA LYS A 329 -20.10 -5.36 16.48
C LYS A 329 -19.52 -3.94 16.45
N PRO A 330 -19.70 -3.15 17.51
CA PRO A 330 -19.03 -1.85 17.60
C PRO A 330 -17.53 -2.04 17.75
N VAL A 331 -16.76 -1.08 17.24
CA VAL A 331 -15.30 -1.01 17.37
C VAL A 331 -14.93 0.31 18.02
N GLN A 332 -14.03 0.26 19.00
CA GLN A 332 -13.36 1.46 19.51
C GLN A 332 -12.20 1.79 18.58
N ALA A 333 -12.22 2.95 17.95
CA ALA A 333 -11.19 3.35 16.99
C ALA A 333 -9.79 3.30 17.60
N SER A 334 -9.62 3.70 18.86
CA SER A 334 -8.34 3.62 19.58
C SER A 334 -7.77 2.18 19.69
N SER A 335 -8.57 1.17 19.39
CA SER A 335 -8.09 -0.22 19.37
C SER A 335 -7.53 -0.66 18.02
N VAL A 336 -7.78 0.08 16.95
CA VAL A 336 -7.41 -0.26 15.57
C VAL A 336 -6.61 0.84 14.86
N VAL A 337 -6.37 1.99 15.51
CA VAL A 337 -5.53 3.06 15.01
C VAL A 337 -4.56 3.53 16.10
N ASP A 338 -3.28 3.68 15.76
CA ASP A 338 -2.24 4.26 16.62
C ASP A 338 -1.56 5.44 15.90
N PRO A 339 -2.00 6.68 16.14
CA PRO A 339 -1.46 7.87 15.49
C PRO A 339 -0.10 8.31 16.05
N ASN A 340 0.42 7.65 17.11
CA ASN A 340 1.61 8.12 17.83
C ASN A 340 2.93 7.64 17.22
N LEU A 341 2.89 6.86 16.15
CA LEU A 341 4.07 6.31 15.48
C LEU A 341 4.58 7.19 14.35
N VAL A 342 3.73 8.07 13.83
CA VAL A 342 4.10 9.03 12.79
C VAL A 342 5.05 10.08 13.39
N PRO A 343 6.20 10.38 12.74
CA PRO A 343 7.06 11.48 13.17
C PRO A 343 6.28 12.79 13.19
N LYS A 344 6.44 13.57 14.26
CA LYS A 344 5.86 14.92 14.30
C LYS A 344 6.54 15.79 13.24
N SER A 345 5.75 16.57 12.49
CA SER A 345 6.27 17.52 11.53
C SER A 345 7.21 18.51 12.25
N GLY A 346 8.50 18.50 11.88
CA GLY A 346 9.52 19.39 12.44
C GLY A 346 10.52 18.73 13.41
N SER A 347 10.54 17.39 13.54
CA SER A 347 11.62 16.67 14.25
C SER A 347 12.68 16.13 13.29
#